data_c8b6d8127827b5e4250dfcf23bf074ef
#
_entry.id   c8b6d8127827b5e4250dfcf23bf074ef
#
_cell.length_a   1.000
_cell.length_b   1.000
_cell.length_c   1.000
_cell.angle_alpha   90.00
_cell.angle_beta   90.00
_cell.angle_gamma   90.00
#
_symmetry.space_group_name_H-M   'P 1'
#
loop_
_entity.id
_entity.type
_entity.pdbx_description
1 polymer ?
#
loop_
_entity_poly.entity_id
_entity_poly.type
_entity_poly.pdbx_seq_one_letter_code
_entity_poly.pdbx_strand_id
1 'polypeptide(L)'
;MKLQILVPQYKEPFEVIKPLLDSLQIQQNIEMDELGVIICKDGEPDINPYTVEKIQNGYKINDVPYPFKIEYYICEHQGVSATRNACLDHSDADYVMFCDIDDMFCNACGLYIIFREINGEGFDTLISAFVEETRLPEIDPQTKKPIIDYLHGRPKMDKNTPVYITRQQDSTFVHGKVHRRKFLINNNIRWNPDLTIHEDSYFNCLCQRLAGPENTKYCPTPFYLWKWRDESVCRHDPDYILKTYNNMLDSNTALVKELRDRSKKDDARFFICSMIYDAYFTMNKDEWINQEHRDYREAVEKRFREYYEEFENEFLIVDEDVKRQIIMGIKNRMFGEGLMMETITFNDWIKKIKEMHV
;
A
#
# COMPACT_ATOMS: atom_id res chain seq x y z
N MET A 1 -14.56 -13.33 18.01
CA MET A 1 -14.05 -11.96 17.79
C MET A 1 -14.50 -11.50 16.43
N LYS A 2 -15.00 -10.25 16.30
CA LYS A 2 -15.54 -9.77 15.03
C LYS A 2 -14.46 -9.18 14.11
N LEU A 3 -13.54 -8.39 14.68
CA LEU A 3 -12.45 -7.75 13.95
C LEU A 3 -11.14 -7.86 14.71
N GLN A 4 -10.06 -8.19 14.01
CA GLN A 4 -8.69 -8.07 14.51
C GLN A 4 -7.86 -7.15 13.62
N ILE A 5 -7.15 -6.22 14.26
CA ILE A 5 -6.14 -5.37 13.62
C ILE A 5 -4.81 -6.13 13.65
N LEU A 6 -4.23 -6.37 12.50
CA LEU A 6 -3.01 -7.15 12.30
C LEU A 6 -1.83 -6.22 12.04
N VAL A 7 -0.87 -6.19 12.95
CA VAL A 7 0.21 -5.20 12.97
C VAL A 7 1.56 -5.90 12.86
N PRO A 8 2.26 -5.78 11.73
CA PRO A 8 3.64 -6.20 11.62
C PRO A 8 4.55 -5.20 12.36
N GLN A 9 5.53 -5.70 13.09
CA GLN A 9 6.56 -4.91 13.77
C GLN A 9 7.95 -5.45 13.41
N TYR A 10 8.91 -4.55 13.19
CA TYR A 10 10.31 -4.92 12.96
C TYR A 10 11.23 -4.36 14.06
N LYS A 11 11.70 -3.16 13.93
CA LYS A 11 12.60 -2.48 14.90
C LYS A 11 11.94 -1.35 15.66
N GLU A 12 10.69 -1.06 15.36
CA GLU A 12 9.97 0.04 15.97
C GLU A 12 9.78 -0.22 17.46
N PRO A 13 10.13 0.77 18.31
CA PRO A 13 9.86 0.69 19.74
C PRO A 13 8.37 0.81 20.03
N PHE A 14 7.98 0.45 21.26
CA PHE A 14 6.56 0.43 21.67
C PHE A 14 5.87 1.80 21.52
N GLU A 15 6.60 2.88 21.69
CA GLU A 15 6.08 4.23 21.56
C GLU A 15 5.50 4.52 20.17
N VAL A 16 5.93 3.78 19.16
CA VAL A 16 5.43 3.92 17.78
C VAL A 16 4.03 3.33 17.62
N ILE A 17 3.73 2.17 18.25
CA ILE A 17 2.40 1.56 18.18
C ILE A 17 1.38 2.23 19.11
N LYS A 18 1.85 2.92 20.15
CA LYS A 18 0.98 3.54 21.15
C LYS A 18 -0.11 4.44 20.52
N PRO A 19 0.16 5.33 19.56
CA PRO A 19 -0.87 6.12 18.88
C PRO A 19 -1.97 5.27 18.22
N LEU A 20 -1.63 4.13 17.62
CA LEU A 20 -2.62 3.20 17.08
C LEU A 20 -3.54 2.68 18.19
N LEU A 21 -2.97 2.13 19.27
CA LEU A 21 -3.75 1.58 20.38
C LEU A 21 -4.63 2.64 21.06
N ASP A 22 -4.09 3.85 21.24
CA ASP A 22 -4.83 4.99 21.79
C ASP A 22 -6.02 5.38 20.89
N SER A 23 -5.82 5.36 19.56
CA SER A 23 -6.87 5.67 18.59
C SER A 23 -7.97 4.62 18.54
N LEU A 24 -7.65 3.36 18.86
CA LEU A 24 -8.62 2.28 19.01
C LEU A 24 -9.40 2.38 20.31
N GLN A 25 -8.76 2.83 21.40
CA GLN A 25 -9.41 2.96 22.70
C GLN A 25 -10.52 4.03 22.71
N ILE A 26 -10.37 5.08 21.94
CA ILE A 26 -11.35 6.18 21.88
C ILE A 26 -12.52 5.92 20.92
N GLN A 27 -12.57 4.77 20.28
CA GLN A 27 -13.65 4.43 19.35
C GLN A 27 -15.00 4.32 20.08
N GLN A 28 -16.05 4.76 19.40
CA GLN A 28 -17.40 4.89 19.97
C GLN A 28 -18.38 3.99 19.25
N ASN A 29 -19.49 3.66 19.98
CA ASN A 29 -20.64 2.91 19.45
C ASN A 29 -20.27 1.50 18.95
N ILE A 30 -19.32 0.85 19.61
CA ILE A 30 -18.95 -0.56 19.37
C ILE A 30 -18.74 -1.27 20.71
N GLU A 31 -18.88 -2.59 20.67
CA GLU A 31 -18.51 -3.48 21.80
C GLU A 31 -17.00 -3.78 21.66
N MET A 32 -16.21 -3.32 22.64
CA MET A 32 -14.75 -3.44 22.61
C MET A 32 -14.23 -4.87 22.76
N ASP A 33 -15.02 -5.79 23.30
CA ASP A 33 -14.70 -7.22 23.37
C ASP A 33 -14.81 -7.93 22.00
N GLU A 34 -15.43 -7.29 21.00
CA GLU A 34 -15.46 -7.76 19.62
C GLU A 34 -14.21 -7.32 18.81
N LEU A 35 -13.36 -6.46 19.39
CA LEU A 35 -12.10 -5.97 18.79
C LEU A 35 -10.90 -6.69 19.39
N GLY A 36 -9.91 -7.01 18.57
CA GLY A 36 -8.59 -7.47 19.02
C GLY A 36 -7.47 -6.83 18.19
N VAL A 37 -6.26 -6.90 18.73
CA VAL A 37 -5.04 -6.51 18.06
C VAL A 37 -4.04 -7.65 18.13
N ILE A 38 -3.49 -8.05 16.99
CA ILE A 38 -2.39 -9.01 16.90
C ILE A 38 -1.16 -8.26 16.42
N ILE A 39 -0.08 -8.34 17.19
CA ILE A 39 1.21 -7.77 16.84
C ILE A 39 2.17 -8.93 16.61
N CYS A 40 2.77 -9.03 15.43
CA CYS A 40 3.83 -9.97 15.15
C CYS A 40 5.15 -9.23 14.96
N LYS A 41 6.13 -9.58 15.79
CA LYS A 41 7.50 -9.07 15.71
C LYS A 41 8.30 -9.91 14.72
N ASP A 42 8.88 -9.26 13.73
CA ASP A 42 9.76 -9.85 12.72
C ASP A 42 11.19 -9.96 13.29
N GLY A 43 11.60 -11.16 13.66
CA GLY A 43 12.91 -11.46 14.25
C GLY A 43 12.97 -11.34 15.77
N GLU A 44 14.18 -11.51 16.30
CA GLU A 44 14.46 -11.49 17.73
C GLU A 44 14.00 -10.18 18.37
N PRO A 45 13.50 -10.23 19.60
CA PRO A 45 13.06 -9.04 20.29
C PRO A 45 14.27 -8.17 20.68
N ASP A 46 14.42 -7.04 20.01
CA ASP A 46 15.22 -5.92 20.56
C ASP A 46 14.51 -5.30 21.78
N ILE A 47 13.44 -5.93 22.22
CA ILE A 47 12.51 -5.39 23.18
C ILE A 47 12.92 -5.87 24.56
N ASN A 48 13.10 -4.94 25.46
CA ASN A 48 13.11 -5.20 26.88
C ASN A 48 11.89 -6.09 27.23
N PRO A 49 12.09 -7.28 27.84
CA PRO A 49 11.02 -8.20 28.23
C PRO A 49 9.86 -7.51 28.97
N TYR A 50 10.17 -6.46 29.69
CA TYR A 50 9.22 -5.58 30.36
C TYR A 50 8.21 -4.91 29.40
N THR A 51 8.56 -4.64 28.15
CA THR A 51 7.64 -4.06 27.15
C THR A 51 6.66 -5.11 26.64
N VAL A 52 7.12 -6.35 26.42
CA VAL A 52 6.26 -7.47 26.02
C VAL A 52 5.25 -7.78 27.13
N GLU A 53 5.70 -7.85 28.38
CA GLU A 53 4.82 -8.05 29.53
C GLU A 53 3.78 -6.95 29.68
N LYS A 54 4.17 -5.69 29.46
CA LYS A 54 3.23 -4.56 29.47
C LYS A 54 2.18 -4.64 28.36
N ILE A 55 2.56 -5.05 27.15
CA ILE A 55 1.62 -5.22 26.04
C ILE A 55 0.65 -6.36 26.33
N GLN A 56 1.15 -7.52 26.77
CA GLN A 56 0.34 -8.71 27.06
C GLN A 56 -0.59 -8.53 28.27
N ASN A 57 -0.14 -7.82 29.30
CA ASN A 57 -0.89 -7.58 30.55
C ASN A 57 -1.77 -6.31 30.53
N GLY A 58 -1.91 -5.69 29.37
CA GLY A 58 -2.68 -4.47 29.19
C GLY A 58 -1.85 -3.21 29.47
N TYR A 59 -1.41 -2.57 28.39
CA TYR A 59 -0.84 -1.22 28.50
C TYR A 59 -1.93 -0.24 28.93
N LYS A 60 -1.60 0.64 29.86
CA LYS A 60 -2.57 1.60 30.41
C LYS A 60 -2.36 2.98 29.79
N ILE A 61 -3.46 3.58 29.34
CA ILE A 61 -3.53 5.03 29.16
C ILE A 61 -4.12 5.59 30.45
N ASN A 62 -3.45 6.55 31.06
CA ASN A 62 -3.91 7.17 32.31
C ASN A 62 -4.30 6.11 33.37
N ASP A 63 -3.48 5.06 33.50
CA ASP A 63 -3.69 3.92 34.42
C ASP A 63 -4.90 3.04 34.12
N VAL A 64 -5.56 3.18 32.98
CA VAL A 64 -6.65 2.30 32.53
C VAL A 64 -6.11 1.32 31.48
N PRO A 65 -6.34 -0.02 31.63
CA PRO A 65 -5.97 -0.97 30.58
C PRO A 65 -6.79 -0.76 29.32
N TYR A 66 -6.22 -1.10 28.16
CA TYR A 66 -6.97 -1.10 26.91
C TYR A 66 -8.19 -2.03 27.01
N PRO A 67 -9.36 -1.62 26.52
CA PRO A 67 -10.61 -2.39 26.69
C PRO A 67 -10.76 -3.53 25.66
N PHE A 68 -9.74 -3.83 24.87
CA PHE A 68 -9.71 -4.89 23.86
C PHE A 68 -8.51 -5.81 24.07
N LYS A 69 -8.58 -7.03 23.51
CA LYS A 69 -7.50 -8.02 23.59
C LYS A 69 -6.32 -7.61 22.73
N ILE A 70 -5.10 -7.71 23.28
CA ILE A 70 -3.85 -7.54 22.54
C ILE A 70 -3.04 -8.83 22.67
N GLU A 71 -2.61 -9.37 21.52
CA GLU A 71 -1.77 -10.57 21.44
C GLU A 71 -0.46 -10.19 20.76
N TYR A 72 0.65 -10.68 21.31
CA TYR A 72 1.99 -10.39 20.81
C TYR A 72 2.73 -11.68 20.54
N TYR A 73 3.22 -11.83 19.30
CA TYR A 73 3.96 -13.00 18.84
C TYR A 73 5.31 -12.58 18.27
N ILE A 74 6.31 -13.44 18.48
CA ILE A 74 7.65 -13.28 17.89
C ILE A 74 7.76 -14.31 16.78
N CYS A 75 8.11 -13.84 15.57
CA CYS A 75 8.23 -14.64 14.38
C CYS A 75 9.69 -14.69 13.92
N GLU A 76 10.04 -15.67 13.11
CA GLU A 76 11.33 -15.71 12.44
C GLU A 76 11.48 -14.53 11.47
N HIS A 77 12.66 -13.93 11.38
CA HIS A 77 12.90 -12.77 10.51
C HIS A 77 12.83 -13.17 9.03
N GLN A 78 11.77 -12.74 8.35
CA GLN A 78 11.51 -13.02 6.93
C GLN A 78 10.87 -11.84 6.18
N GLY A 79 10.82 -10.66 6.79
CA GLY A 79 10.29 -9.43 6.19
C GLY A 79 8.78 -9.22 6.39
N VAL A 80 8.30 -8.05 5.96
CA VAL A 80 6.96 -7.56 6.25
C VAL A 80 5.83 -8.47 5.74
N SER A 81 5.97 -9.04 4.55
CA SER A 81 5.00 -9.96 3.94
C SER A 81 4.82 -11.23 4.78
N ALA A 82 5.93 -11.86 5.18
CA ALA A 82 5.90 -13.04 6.04
C ALA A 82 5.31 -12.72 7.43
N THR A 83 5.65 -11.56 7.99
CA THR A 83 5.13 -11.10 9.27
C THR A 83 3.61 -10.83 9.21
N ARG A 84 3.11 -10.22 8.13
CA ARG A 84 1.66 -10.05 7.92
C ARG A 84 0.95 -11.40 7.76
N ASN A 85 1.57 -12.38 7.11
CA ASN A 85 1.05 -13.75 7.04
C ASN A 85 0.99 -14.40 8.43
N ALA A 86 2.02 -14.25 9.25
CA ALA A 86 2.03 -14.75 10.61
C ALA A 86 0.91 -14.12 11.46
N CYS A 87 0.68 -12.80 11.36
CA CYS A 87 -0.47 -12.16 11.99
C CYS A 87 -1.80 -12.79 11.56
N LEU A 88 -1.97 -13.06 10.26
CA LEU A 88 -3.17 -13.70 9.72
C LEU A 88 -3.36 -15.13 10.24
N ASP A 89 -2.27 -15.89 10.40
CA ASP A 89 -2.31 -17.27 10.92
C ASP A 89 -2.68 -17.33 12.39
N HIS A 90 -2.27 -16.34 13.18
CA HIS A 90 -2.66 -16.22 14.60
C HIS A 90 -4.08 -15.64 14.77
N SER A 91 -4.69 -15.05 13.74
CA SER A 91 -6.02 -14.48 13.82
C SER A 91 -7.11 -15.55 13.89
N ASP A 92 -8.14 -15.32 14.72
CA ASP A 92 -9.36 -16.12 14.81
C ASP A 92 -10.64 -15.31 14.55
N ALA A 93 -10.50 -14.03 14.20
CA ALA A 93 -11.64 -13.14 13.95
C ALA A 93 -12.38 -13.44 12.65
N ASP A 94 -13.62 -12.94 12.52
CA ASP A 94 -14.39 -13.01 11.29
C ASP A 94 -13.80 -12.13 10.20
N TYR A 95 -13.29 -10.95 10.59
CA TYR A 95 -12.66 -9.97 9.72
C TYR A 95 -11.30 -9.55 10.24
N VAL A 96 -10.41 -9.16 9.32
CA VAL A 96 -9.07 -8.69 9.62
C VAL A 96 -8.78 -7.38 8.87
N MET A 97 -7.98 -6.53 9.48
CA MET A 97 -7.45 -5.31 8.90
C MET A 97 -5.95 -5.24 9.16
N PHE A 98 -5.16 -5.19 8.10
CA PHE A 98 -3.73 -4.92 8.24
C PHE A 98 -3.52 -3.43 8.48
N CYS A 99 -2.66 -3.10 9.42
CA CYS A 99 -2.33 -1.74 9.80
C CYS A 99 -0.81 -1.64 10.05
N ASP A 100 -0.17 -0.67 9.44
CA ASP A 100 1.23 -0.42 9.74
C ASP A 100 1.37 0.16 11.16
N ILE A 101 2.46 -0.21 11.82
CA ILE A 101 2.65 0.03 13.26
C ILE A 101 2.68 1.52 13.64
N ASP A 102 3.05 2.37 12.69
CA ASP A 102 3.20 3.83 12.84
C ASP A 102 1.95 4.62 12.43
N ASP A 103 0.90 3.94 11.98
CA ASP A 103 -0.36 4.53 11.57
C ASP A 103 -1.41 4.53 12.69
N MET A 104 -2.60 5.06 12.42
CA MET A 104 -3.67 5.12 13.42
C MET A 104 -5.06 5.34 12.78
N PHE A 105 -6.11 5.26 13.58
CA PHE A 105 -7.44 5.69 13.17
C PHE A 105 -7.56 7.22 13.23
N CYS A 106 -8.13 7.82 12.17
CA CYS A 106 -8.22 9.28 12.06
C CYS A 106 -9.40 9.92 12.80
N ASN A 107 -10.34 9.10 13.32
CA ASN A 107 -11.51 9.59 14.03
C ASN A 107 -12.08 8.52 14.99
N ALA A 108 -12.95 8.93 15.90
CA ALA A 108 -13.53 8.07 16.93
C ALA A 108 -14.71 7.19 16.43
N CYS A 109 -15.07 7.25 15.15
CA CYS A 109 -16.16 6.49 14.56
C CYS A 109 -15.71 5.48 13.50
N GLY A 110 -14.39 5.31 13.32
CA GLY A 110 -13.84 4.45 12.28
C GLY A 110 -14.27 2.99 12.42
N LEU A 111 -14.17 2.45 13.62
CA LEU A 111 -14.63 1.08 13.90
C LEU A 111 -16.15 0.94 13.78
N TYR A 112 -16.93 1.92 14.20
CA TYR A 112 -18.38 1.91 14.02
C TYR A 112 -18.77 1.79 12.53
N ILE A 113 -18.07 2.52 11.65
CA ILE A 113 -18.28 2.41 10.20
C ILE A 113 -18.00 0.98 9.72
N ILE A 114 -16.86 0.39 10.12
CA ILE A 114 -16.50 -0.98 9.76
C ILE A 114 -17.54 -1.98 10.29
N PHE A 115 -17.88 -1.91 11.58
CA PHE A 115 -18.86 -2.81 12.19
C PHE A 115 -20.25 -2.71 11.59
N ARG A 116 -20.68 -1.50 11.19
CA ARG A 116 -21.94 -1.30 10.47
C ARG A 116 -21.95 -2.06 9.14
N GLU A 117 -20.86 -1.99 8.36
CA GLU A 117 -20.75 -2.71 7.09
C GLU A 117 -20.67 -4.24 7.30
N ILE A 118 -19.98 -4.69 8.34
CA ILE A 118 -19.92 -6.12 8.72
C ILE A 118 -21.30 -6.65 9.13
N ASN A 119 -22.04 -5.91 9.94
CA ASN A 119 -23.36 -6.30 10.47
C ASN A 119 -24.50 -6.17 9.44
N GLY A 120 -24.28 -5.45 8.34
CA GLY A 120 -25.21 -5.32 7.24
C GLY A 120 -25.16 -6.54 6.32
N GLU A 121 -24.93 -6.33 5.03
CA GLU A 121 -24.83 -7.42 4.05
C GLU A 121 -23.50 -8.17 4.14
N GLY A 122 -22.50 -7.60 4.84
CA GLY A 122 -21.14 -8.09 4.86
C GLY A 122 -20.39 -7.84 3.54
N PHE A 123 -19.17 -8.31 3.47
CA PHE A 123 -18.31 -8.18 2.29
C PHE A 123 -17.15 -9.17 2.40
N ASP A 124 -16.46 -9.46 1.30
CA ASP A 124 -15.18 -10.17 1.33
C ASP A 124 -14.00 -9.19 1.42
N THR A 125 -14.12 -8.03 0.76
CA THR A 125 -13.14 -6.94 0.84
C THR A 125 -13.85 -5.59 0.94
N LEU A 126 -13.46 -4.76 1.91
CA LEU A 126 -13.87 -3.36 2.01
C LEU A 126 -12.65 -2.48 1.73
N ILE A 127 -12.82 -1.49 0.86
CA ILE A 127 -11.79 -0.51 0.48
C ILE A 127 -12.31 0.87 0.87
N SER A 128 -11.66 1.54 1.82
CA SER A 128 -12.04 2.89 2.22
C SER A 128 -11.12 3.95 1.62
N ALA A 129 -11.63 5.18 1.59
CA ALA A 129 -10.75 6.34 1.56
C ALA A 129 -9.87 6.35 2.83
N PHE A 130 -8.73 7.02 2.77
CA PHE A 130 -7.85 7.21 3.94
C PHE A 130 -7.33 8.64 3.99
N VAL A 131 -6.83 9.04 5.13
CA VAL A 131 -6.20 10.35 5.31
C VAL A 131 -4.69 10.16 5.28
N GLU A 132 -4.00 10.97 4.50
CA GLU A 132 -2.55 11.06 4.50
C GLU A 132 -2.12 12.32 5.29
N GLU A 133 -1.29 12.14 6.30
CA GLU A 133 -0.56 13.23 6.90
C GLU A 133 0.68 13.52 6.06
N THR A 134 0.84 14.77 5.63
CA THR A 134 1.99 15.22 4.86
C THR A 134 2.53 16.54 5.40
N ARG A 135 3.60 17.05 4.83
CA ARG A 135 4.21 18.32 5.18
C ARG A 135 4.27 19.23 3.96
N LEU A 136 4.16 20.53 4.19
CA LEU A 136 4.42 21.51 3.14
C LEU A 136 5.91 21.87 3.09
N PRO A 137 6.42 22.25 1.92
CA PRO A 137 7.78 22.81 1.83
C PRO A 137 7.92 24.07 2.68
N GLU A 138 9.06 24.22 3.36
CA GLU A 138 9.45 25.51 3.93
C GLU A 138 9.62 26.52 2.78
N ILE A 139 8.97 27.68 2.92
CA ILE A 139 9.01 28.74 1.91
C ILE A 139 9.93 29.87 2.38
N ASP A 140 10.91 30.23 1.55
CA ASP A 140 11.74 31.40 1.77
C ASP A 140 10.86 32.66 1.77
N PRO A 141 10.89 33.44 2.88
CA PRO A 141 10.05 34.64 2.99
C PRO A 141 10.33 35.73 1.95
N GLN A 142 11.55 35.77 1.41
CA GLN A 142 12.00 36.80 0.46
C GLN A 142 11.70 36.39 -0.98
N THR A 143 12.09 35.16 -1.38
CA THR A 143 11.94 34.68 -2.75
C THR A 143 10.59 34.04 -3.05
N LYS A 144 9.81 33.70 -1.99
CA LYS A 144 8.53 32.96 -2.08
C LYS A 144 8.66 31.60 -2.76
N LYS A 145 9.87 31.02 -2.77
CA LYS A 145 10.16 29.70 -3.35
C LYS A 145 10.46 28.70 -2.23
N PRO A 146 10.29 27.39 -2.48
CA PRO A 146 10.72 26.35 -1.56
C PRO A 146 12.21 26.50 -1.23
N ILE A 147 12.55 26.37 0.03
CA ILE A 147 13.94 26.26 0.48
C ILE A 147 14.43 24.88 0.11
N ILE A 148 15.51 24.81 -0.67
CA ILE A 148 16.11 23.54 -1.09
C ILE A 148 17.19 23.11 -0.10
N ASP A 149 17.12 21.88 0.36
CA ASP A 149 18.21 21.21 1.04
C ASP A 149 19.28 20.84 0.00
N TYR A 150 20.38 21.59 -0.01
CA TYR A 150 21.46 21.42 -0.98
C TYR A 150 22.20 20.08 -0.85
N LEU A 151 22.16 19.43 0.29
CA LEU A 151 22.78 18.11 0.47
C LEU A 151 22.00 17.00 -0.24
N HIS A 152 20.68 17.17 -0.39
CA HIS A 152 19.78 16.15 -0.91
C HIS A 152 19.01 16.60 -2.16
N GLY A 153 19.18 17.86 -2.61
CA GLY A 153 18.49 18.41 -3.78
C GLY A 153 16.96 18.53 -3.65
N ARG A 154 16.42 18.52 -2.41
CA ARG A 154 14.97 18.44 -2.11
C ARG A 154 14.46 19.69 -1.43
N PRO A 155 13.14 19.99 -1.55
CA PRO A 155 12.52 20.96 -0.67
C PRO A 155 12.67 20.54 0.80
N LYS A 156 13.12 21.45 1.63
CA LYS A 156 13.09 21.29 3.08
C LYS A 156 11.64 21.34 3.53
N MET A 157 11.19 20.33 4.28
CA MET A 157 9.79 20.22 4.69
C MET A 157 9.56 20.89 6.04
N ASP A 158 8.46 21.65 6.16
CA ASP A 158 8.03 22.25 7.43
C ASP A 158 7.50 21.17 8.38
N LYS A 159 8.31 20.85 9.41
CA LYS A 159 7.97 19.82 10.40
C LYS A 159 6.88 20.25 11.39
N ASN A 160 6.57 21.55 11.45
CA ASN A 160 5.67 22.10 12.45
C ASN A 160 4.22 22.24 11.96
N THR A 161 4.00 22.15 10.64
CA THR A 161 2.69 22.39 10.03
C THR A 161 2.24 21.16 9.24
N PRO A 162 1.65 20.14 9.90
CA PRO A 162 1.11 18.99 9.22
C PRO A 162 -0.08 19.38 8.35
N VAL A 163 -0.20 18.75 7.21
CA VAL A 163 -1.34 18.84 6.30
C VAL A 163 -1.97 17.47 6.16
N TYR A 164 -3.30 17.39 6.21
CA TYR A 164 -4.06 16.16 6.09
C TYR A 164 -4.82 16.15 4.78
N ILE A 165 -4.51 15.17 3.94
CA ILE A 165 -5.10 15.03 2.61
C ILE A 165 -5.93 13.74 2.59
N THR A 166 -7.22 13.85 2.22
CA THR A 166 -8.04 12.67 2.01
C THR A 166 -7.71 12.07 0.65
N ARG A 167 -7.26 10.81 0.66
CA ARG A 167 -7.03 10.01 -0.53
C ARG A 167 -8.26 9.21 -0.88
N GLN A 168 -8.51 9.04 -2.16
CA GLN A 168 -9.60 8.22 -2.68
C GLN A 168 -9.39 6.73 -2.34
N GLN A 169 -10.44 5.94 -2.54
CA GLN A 169 -10.34 4.48 -2.43
C GLN A 169 -9.33 3.96 -3.46
N ASP A 170 -8.23 3.41 -2.99
CA ASP A 170 -7.17 2.85 -3.81
C ASP A 170 -6.91 1.40 -3.41
N SER A 171 -6.91 0.48 -4.37
CA SER A 171 -6.67 -0.95 -4.12
C SER A 171 -5.18 -1.31 -3.99
N THR A 172 -4.27 -0.38 -4.23
CA THR A 172 -2.83 -0.68 -4.22
C THR A 172 -2.18 -0.58 -2.83
N PHE A 173 -2.67 0.29 -1.96
CA PHE A 173 -2.12 0.48 -0.61
C PHE A 173 -2.75 -0.45 0.42
N VAL A 174 -2.05 -0.73 1.52
CA VAL A 174 -2.59 -1.46 2.67
C VAL A 174 -3.64 -0.65 3.45
N HIS A 175 -3.60 0.68 3.34
CA HIS A 175 -4.35 1.61 4.15
C HIS A 175 -5.88 1.47 3.99
N GLY A 176 -6.59 1.39 5.13
CA GLY A 176 -8.05 1.43 5.16
C GLY A 176 -8.76 0.23 4.49
N LYS A 177 -8.16 -0.96 4.52
CA LYS A 177 -8.76 -2.17 3.95
C LYS A 177 -9.11 -3.18 5.02
N VAL A 178 -10.30 -3.75 4.89
CA VAL A 178 -10.81 -4.79 5.77
C VAL A 178 -11.20 -6.00 4.92
N HIS A 179 -10.78 -7.19 5.35
CA HIS A 179 -11.03 -8.42 4.62
C HIS A 179 -11.75 -9.43 5.51
N ARG A 180 -12.72 -10.17 4.95
CA ARG A 180 -13.26 -11.35 5.60
C ARG A 180 -12.16 -12.40 5.72
N ARG A 181 -11.79 -12.78 6.94
CA ARG A 181 -10.70 -13.74 7.16
C ARG A 181 -10.93 -15.07 6.43
N LYS A 182 -12.14 -15.61 6.52
CA LYS A 182 -12.50 -16.86 5.84
C LYS A 182 -12.34 -16.78 4.32
N PHE A 183 -12.59 -15.63 3.71
CA PHE A 183 -12.34 -15.40 2.29
C PHE A 183 -10.85 -15.53 1.96
N LEU A 184 -9.96 -14.90 2.74
CA LEU A 184 -8.51 -15.01 2.54
C LEU A 184 -8.03 -16.47 2.67
N ILE A 185 -8.45 -17.15 3.74
CA ILE A 185 -8.03 -18.52 4.03
C ILE A 185 -8.54 -19.50 2.97
N ASN A 186 -9.83 -19.46 2.64
CA ASN A 186 -10.44 -20.39 1.70
C ASN A 186 -9.91 -20.25 0.28
N ASN A 187 -9.50 -19.05 -0.10
CA ASN A 187 -8.91 -18.78 -1.40
C ASN A 187 -7.37 -18.83 -1.38
N ASN A 188 -6.76 -19.26 -0.27
CA ASN A 188 -5.30 -19.25 -0.10
C ASN A 188 -4.66 -17.93 -0.54
N ILE A 189 -5.24 -16.79 -0.12
CA ILE A 189 -4.70 -15.46 -0.40
C ILE A 189 -3.68 -15.13 0.68
N ARG A 190 -2.44 -14.89 0.28
CA ARG A 190 -1.31 -14.60 1.16
C ARG A 190 -0.49 -13.43 0.62
N TRP A 191 0.16 -12.73 1.52
CA TRP A 191 1.22 -11.81 1.17
C TRP A 191 2.37 -12.60 0.55
N ASN A 192 2.93 -12.11 -0.54
CA ASN A 192 4.04 -12.79 -1.21
C ASN A 192 5.38 -12.41 -0.56
N PRO A 193 6.09 -13.35 0.10
CA PRO A 193 7.35 -13.04 0.77
C PRO A 193 8.51 -12.65 -0.18
N ASP A 194 8.40 -13.02 -1.45
CA ASP A 194 9.42 -12.69 -2.46
C ASP A 194 9.34 -11.22 -2.90
N LEU A 195 8.26 -10.52 -2.53
CA LEU A 195 8.07 -9.11 -2.82
C LEU A 195 8.43 -8.26 -1.61
N THR A 196 9.47 -7.44 -1.74
CA THR A 196 9.96 -6.55 -0.67
C THR A 196 9.35 -5.15 -0.75
N ILE A 197 8.90 -4.74 -1.93
CA ILE A 197 8.25 -3.46 -2.23
C ILE A 197 7.12 -3.74 -3.24
N HIS A 198 6.01 -3.00 -3.14
CA HIS A 198 4.76 -3.22 -3.90
C HIS A 198 4.07 -4.55 -3.58
N GLU A 199 4.39 -5.18 -2.44
CA GLU A 199 3.71 -6.36 -1.92
C GLU A 199 2.23 -6.07 -1.58
N ASP A 200 1.94 -4.83 -1.18
CA ASP A 200 0.59 -4.34 -0.91
C ASP A 200 -0.26 -4.23 -2.18
N SER A 201 0.33 -3.76 -3.28
CA SER A 201 -0.34 -3.73 -4.59
C SER A 201 -0.71 -5.15 -5.06
N TYR A 202 0.21 -6.11 -4.94
CA TYR A 202 -0.06 -7.52 -5.24
C TYR A 202 -1.23 -8.06 -4.42
N PHE A 203 -1.13 -7.97 -3.09
CA PHE A 203 -2.09 -8.57 -2.17
C PHE A 203 -3.49 -7.95 -2.32
N ASN A 204 -3.59 -6.64 -2.31
CA ASN A 204 -4.88 -5.95 -2.32
C ASN A 204 -5.58 -6.04 -3.67
N CYS A 205 -4.84 -5.96 -4.78
CA CYS A 205 -5.41 -6.17 -6.10
C CYS A 205 -5.91 -7.61 -6.27
N LEU A 206 -5.16 -8.60 -5.77
CA LEU A 206 -5.60 -10.01 -5.77
C LEU A 206 -6.89 -10.19 -4.96
N CYS A 207 -6.97 -9.63 -3.75
CA CYS A 207 -8.17 -9.66 -2.93
C CYS A 207 -9.37 -9.07 -3.67
N GLN A 208 -9.23 -7.88 -4.25
CA GLN A 208 -10.31 -7.22 -4.98
C GLN A 208 -10.80 -8.03 -6.17
N ARG A 209 -9.89 -8.61 -6.96
CA ARG A 209 -10.26 -9.40 -8.15
C ARG A 209 -10.89 -10.73 -7.82
N LEU A 210 -10.50 -11.34 -6.72
CA LEU A 210 -11.12 -12.60 -6.27
C LEU A 210 -12.45 -12.39 -5.56
N ALA A 211 -12.61 -11.30 -4.81
CA ALA A 211 -13.89 -10.93 -4.22
C ALA A 211 -14.94 -10.62 -5.29
N GLY A 212 -14.53 -9.97 -6.37
CA GLY A 212 -15.44 -9.49 -7.41
C GLY A 212 -16.23 -8.23 -6.98
N PRO A 213 -16.92 -7.57 -7.91
CA PRO A 213 -17.64 -6.32 -7.61
C PRO A 213 -18.79 -6.52 -6.61
N GLU A 214 -19.41 -7.68 -6.59
CA GLU A 214 -20.56 -8.00 -5.72
C GLU A 214 -20.16 -8.18 -4.24
N ASN A 215 -18.91 -8.57 -3.96
CA ASN A 215 -18.38 -8.78 -2.61
C ASN A 215 -17.32 -7.75 -2.21
N THR A 216 -17.06 -6.76 -3.07
CA THR A 216 -16.20 -5.62 -2.77
C THR A 216 -17.04 -4.41 -2.39
N LYS A 217 -16.86 -3.90 -1.17
CA LYS A 217 -17.48 -2.65 -0.73
C LYS A 217 -16.50 -1.49 -0.79
N TYR A 218 -17.02 -0.33 -1.20
CA TYR A 218 -16.26 0.92 -1.21
C TYR A 218 -16.84 1.87 -0.16
N CYS A 219 -15.98 2.35 0.75
CA CYS A 219 -16.35 3.30 1.78
C CYS A 219 -15.69 4.66 1.50
N PRO A 220 -16.48 5.71 1.18
CA PRO A 220 -15.92 7.04 0.93
C PRO A 220 -15.46 7.75 2.21
N THR A 221 -15.90 7.28 3.37
CA THR A 221 -15.55 7.88 4.66
C THR A 221 -14.21 7.32 5.14
N PRO A 222 -13.18 8.13 5.30
CA PRO A 222 -11.89 7.68 5.78
C PRO A 222 -11.97 7.34 7.28
N PHE A 223 -11.33 6.26 7.67
CA PHE A 223 -11.11 5.90 9.06
C PHE A 223 -9.63 5.64 9.40
N TYR A 224 -8.79 5.52 8.39
CA TYR A 224 -7.36 5.26 8.51
C TYR A 224 -6.57 6.54 8.29
N LEU A 225 -5.53 6.78 9.12
CA LEU A 225 -4.57 7.87 8.98
C LEU A 225 -3.20 7.28 8.71
N TRP A 226 -2.70 7.50 7.51
CA TRP A 226 -1.31 7.26 7.13
C TRP A 226 -0.44 8.42 7.65
N LYS A 227 0.28 8.17 8.73
CA LYS A 227 1.06 9.19 9.41
C LYS A 227 2.36 9.52 8.69
N TRP A 228 2.79 10.74 8.85
CA TRP A 228 4.12 11.15 8.44
C TRP A 228 5.18 10.56 9.37
N ARG A 229 6.24 9.98 8.79
CA ARG A 229 7.43 9.54 9.48
C ARG A 229 8.68 9.99 8.72
N ASP A 230 9.63 10.60 9.45
CA ASP A 230 10.86 11.16 8.85
C ASP A 230 11.74 10.06 8.21
N GLU A 231 11.64 8.83 8.67
CA GLU A 231 12.39 7.67 8.14
C GLU A 231 11.65 6.92 7.01
N SER A 232 10.50 7.41 6.58
CA SER A 232 9.72 6.76 5.50
C SER A 232 10.47 6.82 4.17
N VAL A 233 10.85 5.67 3.64
CA VAL A 233 11.59 5.54 2.38
C VAL A 233 10.79 6.11 1.20
N CYS A 234 9.48 5.84 1.16
CA CYS A 234 8.61 6.25 0.06
C CYS A 234 8.46 7.76 -0.10
N ARG A 235 8.62 8.52 0.99
CA ARG A 235 8.33 9.97 1.03
C ARG A 235 9.56 10.84 0.93
N HIS A 236 10.75 10.28 1.17
CA HIS A 236 11.99 11.04 1.30
C HIS A 236 12.99 10.81 0.17
N ASP A 237 12.79 9.78 -0.62
CA ASP A 237 13.61 9.54 -1.80
C ASP A 237 12.88 10.07 -3.05
N PRO A 238 13.34 11.18 -3.69
CA PRO A 238 12.72 11.70 -4.91
C PRO A 238 12.81 10.71 -6.05
N ASP A 239 13.79 9.82 -6.01
CA ASP A 239 14.03 8.80 -7.03
C ASP A 239 13.34 7.47 -6.68
N TYR A 240 12.50 7.45 -5.63
CA TYR A 240 11.86 6.23 -5.14
C TYR A 240 11.17 5.45 -6.26
N ILE A 241 10.37 6.11 -7.09
CA ILE A 241 9.67 5.46 -8.21
C ILE A 241 10.68 4.83 -9.18
N LEU A 242 11.73 5.56 -9.54
CA LEU A 242 12.77 5.06 -10.45
C LEU A 242 13.49 3.84 -9.86
N LYS A 243 13.88 3.93 -8.60
CA LYS A 243 14.60 2.85 -7.89
C LYS A 243 13.75 1.61 -7.68
N THR A 244 12.43 1.76 -7.52
CA THR A 244 11.52 0.67 -7.21
C THR A 244 10.69 0.18 -8.39
N TYR A 245 10.87 0.74 -9.58
CA TYR A 245 10.07 0.37 -10.75
C TYR A 245 10.23 -1.11 -11.13
N ASN A 246 11.43 -1.68 -10.99
CA ASN A 246 11.64 -3.10 -11.19
C ASN A 246 10.80 -3.95 -10.22
N ASN A 247 10.71 -3.53 -8.95
CA ASN A 247 9.86 -4.20 -7.96
C ASN A 247 8.37 -4.10 -8.32
N MET A 248 7.95 -2.99 -8.94
CA MET A 248 6.58 -2.84 -9.44
C MET A 248 6.30 -3.80 -10.61
N LEU A 249 7.25 -3.97 -11.54
CA LEU A 249 7.16 -4.96 -12.61
C LEU A 249 7.12 -6.39 -12.05
N ASP A 250 7.91 -6.70 -11.03
CA ASP A 250 7.93 -8.02 -10.38
C ASP A 250 6.62 -8.29 -9.62
N SER A 251 6.10 -7.32 -8.90
CA SER A 251 4.80 -7.39 -8.24
C SER A 251 3.66 -7.63 -9.24
N ASN A 252 3.65 -6.88 -10.33
CA ASN A 252 2.64 -7.05 -11.39
C ASN A 252 2.78 -8.42 -12.08
N THR A 253 4.00 -8.88 -12.35
CA THR A 253 4.27 -10.21 -12.92
C THR A 253 3.74 -11.32 -12.01
N ALA A 254 3.99 -11.23 -10.70
CA ALA A 254 3.48 -12.17 -9.71
C ALA A 254 1.94 -12.18 -9.67
N LEU A 255 1.31 -11.00 -9.68
CA LEU A 255 -0.15 -10.85 -9.70
C LEU A 255 -0.76 -11.47 -10.97
N VAL A 256 -0.18 -11.19 -12.13
CA VAL A 256 -0.65 -11.73 -13.42
C VAL A 256 -0.57 -13.25 -13.44
N LYS A 257 0.53 -13.85 -12.97
CA LYS A 257 0.71 -15.31 -12.88
C LYS A 257 -0.33 -15.92 -11.95
N GLU A 258 -0.50 -15.35 -10.76
CA GLU A 258 -1.49 -15.81 -9.76
C GLU A 258 -2.92 -15.75 -10.31
N LEU A 259 -3.31 -14.67 -11.00
CA LEU A 259 -4.62 -14.54 -11.62
C LEU A 259 -4.84 -15.55 -12.74
N ARG A 260 -3.81 -15.86 -13.54
CA ARG A 260 -3.87 -16.90 -14.59
C ARG A 260 -4.10 -18.29 -13.98
N ASP A 261 -3.35 -18.63 -12.95
CA ASP A 261 -3.44 -19.93 -12.26
C ASP A 261 -4.83 -20.14 -11.66
N ARG A 262 -5.48 -19.04 -11.27
CA ARG A 262 -6.87 -18.99 -10.78
C ARG A 262 -7.92 -18.85 -11.89
N SER A 263 -7.54 -18.99 -13.15
CA SER A 263 -8.42 -18.87 -14.34
C SER A 263 -9.06 -17.48 -14.51
N LYS A 264 -8.51 -16.43 -13.89
CA LYS A 264 -8.92 -15.03 -14.01
C LYS A 264 -8.17 -14.33 -15.18
N LYS A 265 -8.28 -14.89 -16.38
CA LYS A 265 -7.47 -14.47 -17.55
C LYS A 265 -7.75 -13.04 -17.99
N ASP A 266 -8.98 -12.56 -17.88
CA ASP A 266 -9.32 -11.19 -18.29
C ASP A 266 -8.80 -10.16 -17.27
N ASP A 267 -8.83 -10.49 -15.97
CA ASP A 267 -8.19 -9.69 -14.94
C ASP A 267 -6.66 -9.63 -15.15
N ALA A 268 -6.02 -10.77 -15.45
CA ALA A 268 -4.61 -10.82 -15.78
C ALA A 268 -4.25 -9.89 -16.96
N ARG A 269 -5.03 -9.95 -18.06
CA ARG A 269 -4.87 -9.09 -19.24
C ARG A 269 -5.05 -7.61 -18.92
N PHE A 270 -5.99 -7.29 -18.04
CA PHE A 270 -6.17 -5.92 -17.56
C PHE A 270 -4.91 -5.38 -16.86
N PHE A 271 -4.28 -6.16 -15.98
CA PHE A 271 -3.05 -5.76 -15.30
C PHE A 271 -1.85 -5.70 -16.22
N ILE A 272 -1.74 -6.61 -17.19
CA ILE A 272 -0.72 -6.53 -18.26
C ILE A 272 -0.85 -5.21 -19.02
N CYS A 273 -2.04 -4.93 -19.49
CA CYS A 273 -2.32 -3.72 -20.28
C CYS A 273 -2.07 -2.45 -19.45
N SER A 274 -2.52 -2.42 -18.18
CA SER A 274 -2.29 -1.32 -17.28
C SER A 274 -0.80 -1.06 -17.05
N MET A 275 -0.01 -2.11 -16.84
CA MET A 275 1.43 -2.00 -16.61
C MET A 275 2.17 -1.51 -17.87
N ILE A 276 1.81 -1.99 -19.05
CA ILE A 276 2.43 -1.57 -20.30
C ILE A 276 2.15 -0.08 -20.58
N TYR A 277 0.92 0.38 -20.38
CA TYR A 277 0.62 1.81 -20.55
C TYR A 277 1.18 2.69 -19.43
N ASP A 278 1.21 2.21 -18.19
CA ASP A 278 1.86 2.94 -17.11
C ASP A 278 3.36 3.13 -17.39
N ALA A 279 4.03 2.08 -17.88
CA ALA A 279 5.42 2.15 -18.29
C ALA A 279 5.63 3.15 -19.45
N TYR A 280 4.78 3.10 -20.48
CA TYR A 280 4.82 4.06 -21.59
C TYR A 280 4.75 5.51 -21.08
N PHE A 281 3.78 5.80 -20.22
CA PHE A 281 3.60 7.15 -19.70
C PHE A 281 4.73 7.55 -18.74
N THR A 282 5.17 6.66 -17.86
CA THR A 282 6.22 6.94 -16.88
C THR A 282 7.57 7.13 -17.53
N MET A 283 7.97 6.26 -18.45
CA MET A 283 9.28 6.31 -19.11
C MET A 283 9.42 7.43 -20.17
N ASN A 284 8.34 8.15 -20.46
CA ASN A 284 8.37 9.31 -21.36
C ASN A 284 8.12 10.64 -20.62
N LYS A 285 8.20 10.67 -19.29
CA LYS A 285 8.24 11.91 -18.50
C LYS A 285 9.64 12.54 -18.58
N ASP A 286 9.69 13.89 -18.51
CA ASP A 286 10.95 14.63 -18.53
C ASP A 286 11.92 14.20 -17.43
N GLU A 287 11.42 13.94 -16.23
CA GLU A 287 12.20 13.44 -15.08
C GLU A 287 12.82 12.07 -15.32
N TRP A 288 12.14 11.18 -16.07
CA TRP A 288 12.68 9.87 -16.44
C TRP A 288 13.82 10.00 -17.46
N ILE A 289 13.76 10.97 -18.34
CA ILE A 289 14.70 11.17 -19.44
C ILE A 289 15.96 11.91 -18.97
N ASN A 290 15.93 12.51 -17.77
CA ASN A 290 17.07 13.23 -17.21
C ASN A 290 18.31 12.30 -17.08
N GLN A 291 19.49 12.83 -17.44
CA GLN A 291 20.74 12.06 -17.40
C GLN A 291 21.18 11.67 -16.00
N GLU A 292 20.77 12.37 -14.96
CA GLU A 292 21.08 12.03 -13.56
C GLU A 292 20.54 10.66 -13.15
N HIS A 293 19.52 10.18 -13.85
CA HIS A 293 18.88 8.89 -13.57
C HIS A 293 19.20 7.79 -14.58
N ARG A 294 20.22 8.02 -15.42
CA ARG A 294 20.52 7.14 -16.56
C ARG A 294 20.67 5.66 -16.19
N ASP A 295 21.39 5.36 -15.12
CA ASP A 295 21.67 3.97 -14.74
C ASP A 295 20.39 3.21 -14.31
N TYR A 296 19.51 3.89 -13.56
CA TYR A 296 18.20 3.32 -13.21
C TYR A 296 17.34 3.14 -14.46
N ARG A 297 17.33 4.12 -15.34
CA ARG A 297 16.53 4.08 -16.56
C ARG A 297 16.88 2.90 -17.43
N GLU A 298 18.14 2.69 -17.73
CA GLU A 298 18.60 1.58 -18.59
C GLU A 298 18.22 0.22 -17.99
N ALA A 299 18.39 0.04 -16.68
CA ALA A 299 18.04 -1.19 -15.98
C ALA A 299 16.52 -1.46 -16.05
N VAL A 300 15.70 -0.45 -15.84
CA VAL A 300 14.25 -0.58 -15.88
C VAL A 300 13.72 -0.77 -17.30
N GLU A 301 14.24 -0.05 -18.28
CA GLU A 301 13.87 -0.20 -19.69
C GLU A 301 14.20 -1.62 -20.20
N LYS A 302 15.34 -2.20 -19.77
CA LYS A 302 15.69 -3.58 -20.05
C LYS A 302 14.70 -4.56 -19.42
N ARG A 303 14.40 -4.40 -18.12
CA ARG A 303 13.46 -5.26 -17.40
C ARG A 303 12.04 -5.15 -17.98
N PHE A 304 11.63 -3.93 -18.39
CA PHE A 304 10.35 -3.72 -19.05
C PHE A 304 10.30 -4.42 -20.43
N ARG A 305 11.39 -4.41 -21.20
CA ARG A 305 11.44 -5.15 -22.46
C ARG A 305 11.16 -6.64 -22.24
N GLU A 306 11.82 -7.25 -21.24
CA GLU A 306 11.59 -8.65 -20.87
C GLU A 306 10.11 -8.89 -20.49
N TYR A 307 9.54 -7.99 -19.70
CA TYR A 307 8.11 -8.02 -19.35
C TYR A 307 7.20 -7.93 -20.59
N TYR A 308 7.49 -6.99 -21.48
CA TYR A 308 6.70 -6.82 -22.70
C TYR A 308 6.79 -8.04 -23.63
N GLU A 309 7.96 -8.61 -23.82
CA GLU A 309 8.17 -9.83 -24.62
C GLU A 309 7.42 -11.03 -24.04
N GLU A 310 7.40 -11.17 -22.71
CA GLU A 310 6.65 -12.24 -22.04
C GLU A 310 5.14 -12.11 -22.26
N PHE A 311 4.60 -10.87 -22.26
CA PHE A 311 3.17 -10.62 -22.24
C PHE A 311 2.60 -10.00 -23.52
N GLU A 312 3.39 -9.83 -24.57
CA GLU A 312 2.97 -9.17 -25.82
C GLU A 312 1.70 -9.77 -26.42
N ASN A 313 1.62 -11.10 -26.49
CA ASN A 313 0.47 -11.77 -27.09
C ASN A 313 -0.83 -11.48 -26.35
N GLU A 314 -0.79 -11.46 -25.01
CA GLU A 314 -1.97 -11.15 -24.21
C GLU A 314 -2.34 -9.66 -24.29
N PHE A 315 -1.35 -8.76 -24.36
CA PHE A 315 -1.58 -7.34 -24.57
C PHE A 315 -2.26 -7.06 -25.91
N LEU A 316 -1.81 -7.72 -26.99
CA LEU A 316 -2.34 -7.49 -28.33
C LEU A 316 -3.82 -7.88 -28.46
N ILE A 317 -4.27 -8.88 -27.73
CA ILE A 317 -5.68 -9.36 -27.79
C ILE A 317 -6.61 -8.63 -26.82
N VAL A 318 -6.11 -7.70 -25.99
CA VAL A 318 -6.98 -6.87 -25.11
C VAL A 318 -7.87 -5.99 -26.00
N ASP A 319 -9.14 -5.92 -25.65
CA ASP A 319 -10.12 -5.09 -26.34
C ASP A 319 -9.72 -3.60 -26.34
N GLU A 320 -9.92 -2.91 -27.45
CA GLU A 320 -9.51 -1.52 -27.64
C GLU A 320 -10.28 -0.55 -26.75
N ASP A 321 -11.51 -0.87 -26.33
CA ASP A 321 -12.26 -0.06 -25.37
C ASP A 321 -11.67 -0.16 -23.98
N VAL A 322 -11.23 -1.37 -23.57
CA VAL A 322 -10.50 -1.58 -22.31
C VAL A 322 -9.18 -0.79 -22.32
N LYS A 323 -8.40 -0.88 -23.39
CA LYS A 323 -7.17 -0.10 -23.55
C LYS A 323 -7.43 1.40 -23.43
N ARG A 324 -8.48 1.92 -24.10
CA ARG A 324 -8.85 3.34 -24.02
C ARG A 324 -9.22 3.77 -22.60
N GLN A 325 -9.96 2.96 -21.85
CA GLN A 325 -10.31 3.25 -20.47
C GLN A 325 -9.08 3.30 -19.57
N ILE A 326 -8.15 2.35 -19.71
CA ILE A 326 -6.88 2.33 -18.98
C ILE A 326 -6.06 3.58 -19.26
N ILE A 327 -5.85 3.90 -20.54
CA ILE A 327 -5.12 5.11 -20.98
C ILE A 327 -5.74 6.38 -20.39
N MET A 328 -7.07 6.48 -20.43
CA MET A 328 -7.78 7.63 -19.88
C MET A 328 -7.60 7.76 -18.38
N GLY A 329 -7.65 6.64 -17.63
CA GLY A 329 -7.38 6.61 -16.20
C GLY A 329 -5.97 7.10 -15.87
N ILE A 330 -4.95 6.61 -16.58
CA ILE A 330 -3.56 7.03 -16.40
C ILE A 330 -3.38 8.53 -16.73
N LYS A 331 -3.92 8.99 -17.87
CA LYS A 331 -3.85 10.39 -18.26
C LYS A 331 -4.51 11.33 -17.25
N ASN A 332 -5.66 10.95 -16.70
CA ASN A 332 -6.35 11.77 -15.70
C ASN A 332 -5.50 11.90 -14.42
N ARG A 333 -4.84 10.82 -13.99
CA ARG A 333 -3.89 10.86 -12.87
C ARG A 333 -2.73 11.81 -13.17
N MET A 334 -2.05 11.63 -14.32
CA MET A 334 -0.91 12.45 -14.70
C MET A 334 -1.27 13.92 -14.87
N PHE A 335 -2.43 14.24 -15.47
CA PHE A 335 -2.90 15.61 -15.60
C PHE A 335 -3.15 16.26 -14.24
N GLY A 336 -3.73 15.52 -13.30
CA GLY A 336 -3.90 15.98 -11.90
C GLY A 336 -2.58 16.23 -11.18
N GLU A 337 -1.51 15.52 -11.54
CA GLU A 337 -0.15 15.69 -11.02
C GLU A 337 0.64 16.80 -11.75
N GLY A 338 0.10 17.37 -12.85
CA GLY A 338 0.77 18.40 -13.65
C GLY A 338 1.97 17.88 -14.45
N LEU A 339 2.06 16.59 -14.70
CA LEU A 339 3.19 15.96 -15.38
C LEU A 339 3.14 16.18 -16.90
N MET A 340 4.30 16.45 -17.48
CA MET A 340 4.53 16.60 -18.91
C MET A 340 5.17 15.33 -19.49
N MET A 341 4.91 15.08 -20.79
CA MET A 341 5.49 13.93 -21.52
C MET A 341 6.11 14.40 -22.82
N GLU A 342 7.13 13.67 -23.28
CA GLU A 342 7.54 13.76 -24.67
C GLU A 342 6.44 13.27 -25.63
N THR A 343 6.39 13.87 -26.83
CA THR A 343 5.44 13.51 -27.88
C THR A 343 5.96 12.34 -28.72
N ILE A 344 6.19 11.19 -28.13
CA ILE A 344 6.47 9.95 -28.84
C ILE A 344 5.20 9.09 -28.93
N THR A 345 4.93 8.49 -30.08
CA THR A 345 3.78 7.57 -30.17
C THR A 345 4.06 6.27 -29.43
N PHE A 346 3.01 5.61 -28.97
CA PHE A 346 3.16 4.30 -28.31
C PHE A 346 3.89 3.27 -29.20
N ASN A 347 3.57 3.24 -30.50
CA ASN A 347 4.19 2.31 -31.42
C ASN A 347 5.69 2.59 -31.66
N ASP A 348 6.06 3.87 -31.75
CA ASP A 348 7.46 4.26 -31.89
C ASP A 348 8.25 3.97 -30.62
N TRP A 349 7.62 4.17 -29.46
CA TRP A 349 8.22 3.83 -28.17
C TRP A 349 8.45 2.32 -28.02
N ILE A 350 7.46 1.48 -28.32
CA ILE A 350 7.62 0.02 -28.30
C ILE A 350 8.73 -0.43 -29.27
N LYS A 351 8.81 0.17 -30.47
CA LYS A 351 9.89 -0.11 -31.41
C LYS A 351 11.26 0.21 -30.80
N LYS A 352 11.39 1.41 -30.18
CA LYS A 352 12.61 1.81 -29.48
C LYS A 352 12.99 0.82 -28.38
N ILE A 353 12.04 0.40 -27.53
CA ILE A 353 12.28 -0.58 -26.46
C ILE A 353 12.78 -1.93 -27.01
N LYS A 354 12.19 -2.41 -28.10
CA LYS A 354 12.61 -3.67 -28.74
C LYS A 354 13.99 -3.61 -29.41
N GLU A 355 14.38 -2.44 -29.90
CA GLU A 355 15.66 -2.20 -30.59
C GLU A 355 16.82 -1.90 -29.61
N MET A 356 16.57 -1.72 -28.32
CA MET A 356 17.60 -1.54 -27.31
C MET A 356 18.48 -2.78 -27.24
N HIS A 357 19.74 -2.64 -27.66
CA HIS A 357 20.72 -3.72 -27.57
C HIS A 357 21.12 -3.98 -26.12
N VAL A 358 21.20 -5.25 -25.75
CA VAL A 358 21.65 -5.74 -24.43
C VAL A 358 23.16 -5.55 -24.30
#